data_d02caa9ef7356a514d5a99a7157d2718
#
_entry.id   d02caa9ef7356a514d5a99a7157d2718
#
_cell.length_a   1.000
_cell.length_b   1.000
_cell.length_c   1.000
_cell.angle_alpha   90.00
_cell.angle_beta   90.00
_cell.angle_gamma   90.00
#
_symmetry.space_group_name_H-M   'P 1'
#
loop_
_entity.id
_entity.type
_entity.pdbx_description
1 polymer ?
#
loop_
_entity_poly.entity_id
_entity_poly.type
_entity_poly.pdbx_seq_one_letter_code
_entity_poly.pdbx_strand_id
1 'polypeptide(L)'
;MQFHGFVFGHIEVEIHDRAYDLHNFYQANTINYDIVDRSVVLSFTRRSDAWVPTEEARKITISFHEVDYFSASGRDGNPVDSDSNILHSIGAVEPGAETQTFFLTDNIQPNHHLVMCFESGQTLRVQAAEARCEIVF
;
A
#
# COMPACT_ATOMS: atom_id res chain seq x y z
N MET A 1 4.29 10.78 9.27
CA MET A 1 5.02 10.12 8.17
C MET A 1 5.23 11.12 7.04
N GLN A 2 6.44 11.28 6.56
CA GLN A 2 6.76 12.16 5.44
C GLN A 2 6.78 11.33 4.14
N PHE A 3 6.04 11.76 3.13
CA PHE A 3 6.03 11.13 1.81
C PHE A 3 6.97 11.88 0.87
N HIS A 4 7.97 11.18 0.32
CA HIS A 4 9.00 11.77 -0.54
C HIS A 4 8.62 11.66 -2.01
N GLY A 5 8.11 12.75 -2.59
CA GLY A 5 7.82 12.87 -4.01
C GLY A 5 6.60 12.12 -4.50
N PHE A 6 5.73 11.68 -3.60
CA PHE A 6 4.49 11.02 -3.95
C PHE A 6 3.42 11.26 -2.89
N VAL A 7 2.16 10.96 -3.24
CA VAL A 7 1.03 10.95 -2.30
C VAL A 7 0.19 9.71 -2.53
N PHE A 8 -0.54 9.30 -1.49
CA PHE A 8 -1.55 8.24 -1.61
C PHE A 8 -2.93 8.85 -1.87
N GLY A 9 -3.67 8.27 -2.83
CA GLY A 9 -5.11 8.38 -2.92
C GLY A 9 -5.79 7.17 -2.25
N HIS A 10 -7.04 6.91 -2.60
CA HIS A 10 -7.79 5.80 -2.00
C HIS A 10 -7.40 4.43 -2.55
N ILE A 11 -6.94 4.37 -3.80
CA ILE A 11 -6.53 3.15 -4.49
C ILE A 11 -5.25 3.35 -5.32
N GLU A 12 -4.68 4.55 -5.33
CA GLU A 12 -3.57 4.91 -6.20
C GLU A 12 -2.42 5.56 -5.45
N VAL A 13 -1.28 5.60 -6.11
CA VAL A 13 -0.16 6.50 -5.77
C VAL A 13 -0.02 7.51 -6.90
N GLU A 14 0.22 8.76 -6.54
CA GLU A 14 0.45 9.84 -7.49
C GLU A 14 1.88 10.34 -7.39
N ILE A 15 2.57 10.35 -8.54
CA ILE A 15 3.96 10.79 -8.67
C ILE A 15 4.05 11.70 -9.89
N HIS A 16 4.57 12.92 -9.70
CA HIS A 16 4.74 13.90 -10.78
C HIS A 16 3.47 14.09 -11.61
N ASP A 17 2.36 14.29 -10.95
CA ASP A 17 1.04 14.52 -11.56
C ASP A 17 0.49 13.33 -12.37
N ARG A 18 1.08 12.14 -12.21
CA ARG A 18 0.58 10.90 -12.78
C ARG A 18 0.11 9.96 -11.68
N ALA A 19 -1.13 9.49 -11.80
CA ALA A 19 -1.71 8.51 -10.91
C ALA A 19 -1.44 7.08 -11.42
N TYR A 20 -1.05 6.19 -10.51
CA TYR A 20 -0.87 4.76 -10.75
C TYR A 20 -1.93 4.02 -9.93
N ASP A 21 -2.91 3.45 -10.60
CA ASP A 21 -4.04 2.77 -10.00
C ASP A 21 -3.65 1.37 -9.51
N LEU A 22 -3.34 1.26 -8.22
CA LEU A 22 -2.89 0.00 -7.63
C LEU A 22 -3.99 -1.05 -7.57
N HIS A 23 -5.26 -0.64 -7.54
CA HIS A 23 -6.39 -1.55 -7.51
C HIS A 23 -6.62 -2.22 -8.86
N ASN A 24 -6.70 -1.41 -9.93
CA ASN A 24 -7.09 -1.91 -11.24
C ASN A 24 -5.92 -2.52 -12.04
N PHE A 25 -4.73 -1.90 -11.97
CA PHE A 25 -3.64 -2.25 -12.89
C PHE A 25 -2.52 -3.08 -12.26
N TYR A 26 -2.52 -3.24 -10.94
CA TYR A 26 -1.42 -3.90 -10.22
C TYR A 26 -1.92 -4.98 -9.28
N GLN A 27 -1.00 -5.81 -8.87
CA GLN A 27 -1.20 -6.80 -7.81
C GLN A 27 -0.02 -6.74 -6.84
N ALA A 28 -0.29 -6.90 -5.55
CA ALA A 28 0.75 -6.96 -4.53
C ALA A 28 1.46 -8.31 -4.58
N ASN A 29 2.78 -8.30 -4.54
CA ASN A 29 3.57 -9.52 -4.60
C ASN A 29 4.21 -9.88 -3.28
N THR A 30 4.86 -8.91 -2.64
CA THR A 30 5.66 -9.17 -1.44
C THR A 30 5.53 -8.03 -0.44
N ILE A 31 5.63 -8.43 0.82
CA ILE A 31 5.79 -7.51 1.95
C ILE A 31 6.99 -8.03 2.74
N ASN A 32 8.03 -7.19 2.86
CA ASN A 32 9.22 -7.51 3.63
C ASN A 32 9.31 -6.56 4.82
N TYR A 33 9.29 -7.12 6.02
CA TYR A 33 9.52 -6.37 7.25
C TYR A 33 10.89 -6.75 7.81
N ASP A 34 11.81 -5.79 7.82
CA ASP A 34 13.13 -5.94 8.42
C ASP A 34 13.13 -5.33 9.82
N ILE A 35 13.25 -6.18 10.83
CA ILE A 35 13.19 -5.76 12.24
C ILE A 35 14.41 -4.93 12.61
N VAL A 36 15.59 -5.29 12.11
CA VAL A 36 16.85 -4.61 12.43
C VAL A 36 16.90 -3.22 11.81
N ASP A 37 16.58 -3.14 10.51
CA ASP A 37 16.57 -1.88 9.77
C ASP A 37 15.31 -1.05 10.03
N ARG A 38 14.32 -1.62 10.71
CA ARG A 38 13.03 -0.98 10.94
C ARG A 38 12.42 -0.46 9.64
N SER A 39 12.38 -1.33 8.63
CA SER A 39 11.83 -0.99 7.32
C SER A 39 10.75 -1.98 6.89
N VAL A 40 9.77 -1.46 6.15
CA VAL A 40 8.76 -2.27 5.46
C VAL A 40 8.84 -1.94 3.97
N VAL A 41 8.93 -2.97 3.13
CA VAL A 41 8.94 -2.80 1.68
C VAL A 41 7.79 -3.60 1.08
N LEU A 42 6.92 -2.90 0.37
CA LEU A 42 5.76 -3.46 -0.32
C LEU A 42 5.96 -3.32 -1.82
N SER A 43 5.82 -4.43 -2.56
CA SER A 43 5.99 -4.44 -4.02
C SER A 43 4.70 -4.80 -4.73
N PHE A 44 4.41 -4.04 -5.78
CA PHE A 44 3.32 -4.28 -6.72
C PHE A 44 3.89 -4.53 -8.11
N THR A 45 3.32 -5.49 -8.84
CA THR A 45 3.62 -5.71 -10.26
C THR A 45 2.40 -5.45 -11.11
N ARG A 46 2.64 -4.94 -12.33
CA ARG A 46 1.58 -4.75 -13.31
C ARG A 46 0.89 -6.08 -13.59
N ARG A 47 -0.44 -6.08 -13.63
CA ARG A 47 -1.23 -7.25 -13.98
C ARG A 47 -1.02 -7.59 -15.45
N SER A 48 -1.08 -8.89 -15.76
CA SER A 48 -0.90 -9.41 -17.12
C SER A 48 -2.19 -9.45 -17.95
N ASP A 49 -3.31 -9.00 -17.38
CA ASP A 49 -4.59 -8.95 -18.08
C ASP A 49 -4.50 -8.07 -19.34
N ALA A 50 -5.13 -8.51 -20.41
CA ALA A 50 -5.04 -7.84 -21.72
C ALA A 50 -5.59 -6.41 -21.72
N TRP A 51 -6.49 -6.09 -20.80
CA TRP A 51 -7.10 -4.75 -20.68
C TRP A 51 -6.21 -3.75 -19.95
N VAL A 52 -5.15 -4.20 -19.28
CA VAL A 52 -4.22 -3.31 -18.57
C VAL A 52 -3.34 -2.58 -19.60
N PRO A 53 -3.24 -1.23 -19.52
CA PRO A 53 -2.41 -0.49 -20.47
C PRO A 53 -0.95 -0.91 -20.43
N THR A 54 -0.34 -1.10 -21.58
CA THR A 54 1.06 -1.52 -21.70
C THR A 54 2.07 -0.44 -21.31
N GLU A 55 1.65 0.81 -21.32
CA GLU A 55 2.44 1.96 -20.89
C GLU A 55 2.52 2.12 -19.36
N GLU A 56 1.72 1.33 -18.62
CA GLU A 56 1.83 1.30 -17.17
C GLU A 56 3.20 0.76 -16.72
N ALA A 57 3.70 1.27 -15.60
CA ALA A 57 4.95 0.80 -15.02
C ALA A 57 4.88 -0.71 -14.73
N ARG A 58 5.98 -1.42 -14.90
CA ARG A 58 6.04 -2.86 -14.61
C ARG A 58 5.99 -3.16 -13.12
N LYS A 59 6.58 -2.27 -12.31
CA LYS A 59 6.69 -2.48 -10.86
C LYS A 59 6.61 -1.14 -10.12
N ILE A 60 5.94 -1.17 -9.00
CA ILE A 60 5.89 -0.08 -8.03
C ILE A 60 6.33 -0.63 -6.69
N THR A 61 7.29 0.04 -6.06
CA THR A 61 7.78 -0.35 -4.75
C THR A 61 7.57 0.79 -3.77
N ILE A 62 6.91 0.52 -2.66
CA ILE A 62 6.69 1.48 -1.59
C ILE A 62 7.52 1.01 -0.40
N SER A 63 8.42 1.86 0.07
CA SER A 63 9.27 1.55 1.22
C SER A 63 9.02 2.54 2.36
N PHE A 64 8.90 1.99 3.56
CA PHE A 64 8.71 2.73 4.80
C PHE A 64 9.97 2.59 5.64
N HIS A 65 10.47 3.70 6.17
CA HIS A 65 11.71 3.76 6.94
C HIS A 65 11.49 4.35 8.32
N GLU A 66 12.29 3.89 9.29
CA GLU A 66 12.10 4.21 10.70
C GLU A 66 10.67 3.84 11.14
N VAL A 67 10.32 2.57 10.91
CA VAL A 67 9.00 2.03 11.22
C VAL A 67 8.85 1.88 12.73
N ASP A 68 7.86 2.57 13.29
CA ASP A 68 7.50 2.47 14.71
C ASP A 68 6.37 1.48 14.98
N TYR A 69 5.52 1.26 13.99
CA TYR A 69 4.41 0.32 14.09
C TYR A 69 4.20 -0.40 12.76
N PHE A 70 4.10 -1.72 12.81
CA PHE A 70 3.70 -2.53 11.68
C PHE A 70 2.83 -3.69 12.16
N SER A 71 1.70 -3.88 11.52
CA SER A 71 0.87 -5.06 11.71
C SER A 71 0.30 -5.54 10.38
N ALA A 72 0.14 -6.85 10.26
CA ALA A 72 -0.53 -7.49 9.15
C ALA A 72 -1.54 -8.48 9.73
N SER A 73 -2.82 -8.31 9.39
CA SER A 73 -3.85 -9.27 9.79
C SER A 73 -3.76 -10.51 8.90
N GLY A 74 -4.35 -11.60 9.37
CA GLY A 74 -4.57 -12.79 8.52
C GLY A 74 -5.57 -12.51 7.41
N ARG A 75 -5.60 -13.42 6.44
CA ARG A 75 -6.62 -13.45 5.39
C ARG A 75 -7.98 -13.80 6.02
N ASP A 76 -9.06 -13.44 5.32
CA ASP A 76 -10.37 -14.00 5.62
C ASP A 76 -10.39 -15.52 5.35
N GLY A 77 -11.44 -16.22 5.76
CA GLY A 77 -11.54 -17.67 5.60
C GLY A 77 -11.89 -18.14 4.19
N ASN A 78 -12.00 -17.24 3.21
CA ASN A 78 -12.37 -17.59 1.84
C ASN A 78 -11.21 -18.25 1.09
N PRO A 79 -11.50 -19.13 0.09
CA PRO A 79 -10.47 -19.72 -0.74
C PRO A 79 -9.61 -18.65 -1.46
N VAL A 80 -8.35 -18.99 -1.71
CA VAL A 80 -7.46 -18.13 -2.51
C VAL A 80 -7.98 -18.10 -3.94
N ASP A 81 -8.14 -16.90 -4.49
CA ASP A 81 -8.49 -16.66 -5.88
C ASP A 81 -7.53 -15.66 -6.54
N SER A 82 -7.77 -15.33 -7.81
CA SER A 82 -6.93 -14.41 -8.57
C SER A 82 -6.94 -12.98 -8.04
N ASP A 83 -7.94 -12.60 -7.24
CA ASP A 83 -8.11 -11.24 -6.72
C ASP A 83 -7.57 -11.08 -5.29
N SER A 84 -7.12 -12.16 -4.65
CA SER A 84 -6.71 -12.15 -3.24
C SER A 84 -5.60 -11.16 -2.92
N ASN A 85 -4.70 -10.88 -3.87
CA ASN A 85 -3.60 -9.93 -3.71
C ASN A 85 -3.87 -8.56 -4.36
N ILE A 86 -5.12 -8.29 -4.72
CA ILE A 86 -5.53 -6.97 -5.24
C ILE A 86 -5.79 -6.03 -4.06
N LEU A 87 -5.24 -4.83 -4.16
CA LEU A 87 -5.52 -3.78 -3.20
C LEU A 87 -6.98 -3.35 -3.30
N HIS A 88 -7.70 -3.33 -2.18
CA HIS A 88 -9.06 -2.82 -2.11
C HIS A 88 -9.09 -1.31 -1.84
N SER A 89 -8.35 -0.87 -0.81
CA SER A 89 -8.39 0.53 -0.39
C SER A 89 -7.16 0.92 0.42
N ILE A 90 -6.87 2.22 0.40
CA ILE A 90 -5.84 2.87 1.22
C ILE A 90 -6.53 3.93 2.06
N GLY A 91 -6.22 3.97 3.34
CA GLY A 91 -6.76 4.97 4.25
C GLY A 91 -5.83 5.25 5.40
N ALA A 92 -6.35 5.94 6.39
CA ALA A 92 -5.61 6.36 7.57
C ALA A 92 -6.39 6.02 8.85
N VAL A 93 -5.67 5.90 9.95
CA VAL A 93 -6.27 5.73 11.27
C VAL A 93 -5.47 6.52 12.30
N GLU A 94 -6.18 7.06 13.29
CA GLU A 94 -5.54 7.76 14.40
C GLU A 94 -4.65 6.82 15.21
N PRO A 95 -3.52 7.31 15.74
CA PRO A 95 -2.71 6.54 16.69
C PRO A 95 -3.58 6.10 17.88
N GLY A 96 -3.45 4.84 18.29
CA GLY A 96 -4.22 4.28 19.39
C GLY A 96 -5.64 3.86 19.05
N ALA A 97 -6.16 4.21 17.87
CA ALA A 97 -7.46 3.72 17.39
C ALA A 97 -7.31 2.30 16.80
N GLU A 98 -8.41 1.57 16.77
CA GLU A 98 -8.44 0.23 16.20
C GLU A 98 -8.36 0.30 14.66
N THR A 99 -7.65 -0.66 14.04
CA THR A 99 -7.41 -0.66 12.59
C THR A 99 -8.69 -0.63 11.77
N GLN A 100 -9.72 -1.34 12.18
CA GLN A 100 -11.01 -1.39 11.46
C GLN A 100 -11.75 -0.04 11.44
N THR A 101 -11.34 0.92 12.26
CA THR A 101 -11.92 2.27 12.27
C THR A 101 -11.22 3.23 11.31
N PHE A 102 -10.38 2.71 10.41
CA PHE A 102 -9.69 3.54 9.43
C PHE A 102 -10.69 4.29 8.53
N PHE A 103 -10.28 5.45 8.07
CA PHE A 103 -11.09 6.29 7.19
C PHE A 103 -10.34 6.57 5.88
N LEU A 104 -11.09 6.71 4.80
CA LEU A 104 -10.54 7.05 3.48
C LEU A 104 -10.22 8.55 3.46
N THR A 105 -9.01 8.88 3.04
CA THR A 105 -8.57 10.27 2.92
C THR A 105 -7.45 10.40 1.90
N ASP A 106 -7.48 11.48 1.13
CA ASP A 106 -6.40 11.89 0.23
C ASP A 106 -5.33 12.71 0.98
N ASN A 107 -5.57 12.99 2.27
CA ASN A 107 -4.69 13.81 3.09
C ASN A 107 -4.34 13.08 4.38
N ILE A 108 -3.39 12.14 4.28
CA ILE A 108 -2.89 11.39 5.43
C ILE A 108 -1.98 12.30 6.26
N GLN A 109 -2.40 12.61 7.49
CA GLN A 109 -1.65 13.50 8.37
C GLN A 109 -0.37 12.81 8.88
N PRO A 110 0.66 13.57 9.27
CA PRO A 110 1.94 13.01 9.72
C PRO A 110 1.84 12.05 10.91
N ASN A 111 0.85 12.23 11.78
CA ASN A 111 0.63 11.36 12.95
C ASN A 111 -0.27 10.17 12.67
N HIS A 112 -0.92 10.11 11.51
CA HIS A 112 -1.77 8.98 11.15
C HIS A 112 -0.96 7.72 10.87
N HIS A 113 -1.55 6.56 11.17
CA HIS A 113 -1.08 5.30 10.62
C HIS A 113 -1.72 5.07 9.25
N LEU A 114 -0.93 4.62 8.29
CA LEU A 114 -1.42 4.21 6.98
C LEU A 114 -2.05 2.82 7.09
N VAL A 115 -3.20 2.63 6.44
CA VAL A 115 -3.89 1.34 6.38
C VAL A 115 -4.10 0.95 4.92
N MET A 116 -3.73 -0.27 4.56
CA MET A 116 -4.01 -0.87 3.25
C MET A 116 -4.84 -2.14 3.44
N CYS A 117 -5.99 -2.19 2.78
CA CYS A 117 -6.86 -3.37 2.79
C CYS A 117 -6.79 -4.07 1.44
N PHE A 118 -6.72 -5.39 1.46
CA PHE A 118 -6.69 -6.24 0.27
C PHE A 118 -7.99 -7.02 0.12
N GLU A 119 -8.29 -7.45 -1.12
CA GLU A 119 -9.49 -8.24 -1.41
C GLU A 119 -9.51 -9.58 -0.65
N SER A 120 -8.35 -10.08 -0.21
CA SER A 120 -8.24 -11.26 0.66
C SER A 120 -8.77 -11.05 2.08
N GLY A 121 -9.16 -9.83 2.44
CA GLY A 121 -9.46 -9.44 3.82
C GLY A 121 -8.23 -9.09 4.65
N GLN A 122 -7.02 -9.33 4.12
CA GLN A 122 -5.79 -8.95 4.80
C GLN A 122 -5.67 -7.43 4.89
N THR A 123 -5.24 -6.94 6.05
CA THR A 123 -5.07 -5.51 6.31
C THR A 123 -3.67 -5.25 6.84
N LEU A 124 -2.98 -4.29 6.25
CA LEU A 124 -1.69 -3.79 6.71
C LEU A 124 -1.90 -2.46 7.42
N ARG A 125 -1.14 -2.25 8.49
CA ARG A 125 -1.10 -0.97 9.20
C ARG A 125 0.35 -0.59 9.48
N VAL A 126 0.76 0.60 9.05
CA VAL A 126 2.14 1.06 9.14
C VAL A 126 2.19 2.47 9.70
N GLN A 127 3.09 2.70 10.67
CA GLN A 127 3.55 4.03 11.05
C GLN A 127 5.06 4.07 10.93
N ALA A 128 5.57 5.06 10.22
CA ALA A 128 6.98 5.24 9.96
C ALA A 128 7.32 6.73 9.92
N ALA A 129 8.61 7.07 10.03
CA ALA A 129 9.03 8.46 9.90
C ALA A 129 8.89 8.93 8.45
N GLU A 130 9.19 8.06 7.47
CA GLU A 130 9.13 8.42 6.05
C GLU A 130 8.72 7.25 5.17
N ALA A 131 8.19 7.59 4.01
CA ALA A 131 7.90 6.65 2.94
C ALA A 131 8.43 7.15 1.60
N ARG A 132 8.84 6.21 0.75
CA ARG A 132 9.34 6.48 -0.61
C ARG A 132 8.62 5.56 -1.58
N CYS A 133 8.48 6.02 -2.81
CA CYS A 133 7.86 5.24 -3.88
C CYS A 133 8.79 5.23 -5.10
N GLU A 134 9.08 4.03 -5.59
CA GLU A 134 9.92 3.83 -6.77
C GLU A 134 9.10 3.17 -7.88
N ILE A 135 9.26 3.67 -9.10
CA ILE A 135 8.58 3.21 -10.29
C ILE A 135 9.60 2.60 -11.25
N VAL A 136 9.31 1.43 -11.78
CA VAL A 136 10.14 0.76 -12.80
C VAL A 136 9.29 0.47 -14.02
N PHE A 137 9.69 1.03 -15.16
CA PHE A 137 9.05 0.77 -16.46
C PHE A 137 9.61 -0.43 -17.19
#